data_16d02059b0fa0546145452036b1a5b60
#
_entry.id   16d02059b0fa0546145452036b1a5b60
#
_cell.length_a   1.000
_cell.length_b   1.000
_cell.length_c   1.000
_cell.angle_alpha   90.00
_cell.angle_beta   90.00
_cell.angle_gamma   90.00
#
_symmetry.space_group_name_H-M   'P 1'
#
loop_
_entity.id
_entity.type
_entity.pdbx_description
1 polymer ?
#
loop_
_entity_poly.entity_id
_entity_poly.type
_entity_poly.pdbx_seq_one_letter_code
_entity_poly.pdbx_strand_id
1 'polypeptide(L)'
;MAHWNFGDLFDSCGEILAAETPALIHGDRVVNWGDLTRRSNNLAQAFLDQGAVAGDKVAIYMRNCPEYCETLVACFKARLVPVNVNYRYLDDELHYILDNSDAVVAVYGAEFQTHVSALESRLPNVHWLGVGEAYEQLANGGSGEALGIERSGDDLLFIYTGGTTGMPKAVMWRQEDLWYAMGSGNLAPSNQGAPVESPVAHVENLRNYGQVFVQLVSCPIMHGTGMLTSIATLSGGGSIVTLCKPGLDVEELWDTVQKQRVNGLIIVGDAFAKPMLKALEQEPERWDISSLQLMLSSGVMWSPAVKVGLLNHNSNMLLMDSFGSSEALGFGASISGAGETARSARFTIGPDCKVFNEEFDEVAPGSGERGFIARPGPIPLGYYKDEKKTAETFPTINGVRYAIPGDWCTVDKDGTLNLLGRGSACINSAGEKIYPEEVEEALKTHAKVDDALVFGVDDEKWGQAVTAVVLLAGEQALGDGELRNHVRGLLADYKSPKAIYTVKSMFRAPNGKADYKAAKAYVQAL
;
A
#
# COMPACT_ATOMS: atom_id res chain seq x y z
N MET A 1 24.15 4.82 -19.59
CA MET A 1 22.74 4.47 -19.34
C MET A 1 22.14 5.61 -18.59
N ALA A 2 20.92 6.03 -18.88
CA ALA A 2 20.26 7.06 -18.09
C ALA A 2 20.10 6.53 -16.67
N HIS A 3 20.43 7.34 -15.68
CA HIS A 3 20.15 7.02 -14.27
C HIS A 3 18.76 7.56 -13.96
N TRP A 4 17.91 6.73 -13.34
CA TRP A 4 16.57 7.11 -12.94
C TRP A 4 16.55 7.59 -11.49
N ASN A 5 16.16 8.84 -11.31
CA ASN A 5 15.94 9.45 -10.00
C ASN A 5 14.61 10.21 -10.02
N PHE A 6 13.83 10.10 -8.96
CA PHE A 6 12.52 10.77 -8.90
C PHE A 6 12.66 12.30 -8.84
N GLY A 7 13.74 12.83 -8.26
CA GLY A 7 14.00 14.27 -8.28
C GLY A 7 14.16 14.82 -9.69
N ASP A 8 14.94 14.13 -10.54
CA ASP A 8 15.12 14.51 -11.95
C ASP A 8 13.83 14.36 -12.76
N LEU A 9 13.06 13.31 -12.44
CA LEU A 9 11.77 13.10 -13.09
C LEU A 9 10.77 14.21 -12.73
N PHE A 10 10.69 14.62 -11.47
CA PHE A 10 9.79 15.70 -11.04
C PHE A 10 10.27 17.09 -11.49
N ASP A 11 11.57 17.32 -11.63
CA ASP A 11 12.08 18.54 -12.28
C ASP A 11 11.66 18.56 -13.76
N SER A 12 11.80 17.44 -14.49
CA SER A 12 11.33 17.32 -15.88
C SER A 12 9.82 17.53 -16.00
N CYS A 13 9.02 17.00 -15.04
CA CYS A 13 7.58 17.29 -15.00
C CYS A 13 7.30 18.78 -14.86
N GLY A 14 8.00 19.45 -13.94
CA GLY A 14 7.83 20.88 -13.71
C GLY A 14 8.24 21.77 -14.90
N GLU A 15 9.20 21.33 -15.71
CA GLU A 15 9.67 22.05 -16.90
C GLU A 15 8.80 21.82 -18.13
N ILE A 16 8.24 20.62 -18.31
CA ILE A 16 7.63 20.16 -19.56
C ILE A 16 6.11 20.19 -19.52
N LEU A 17 5.52 19.86 -18.37
CA LEU A 17 4.05 19.87 -18.21
C LEU A 17 3.51 21.30 -18.13
N ALA A 18 2.24 21.49 -18.52
CA ALA A 18 1.60 22.79 -18.39
C ALA A 18 1.47 23.17 -16.90
N ALA A 19 2.00 24.32 -16.54
CA ALA A 19 2.11 24.77 -15.15
C ALA A 19 0.76 24.88 -14.43
N GLU A 20 -0.31 25.18 -15.16
CA GLU A 20 -1.69 25.32 -14.67
C GLU A 20 -2.42 23.98 -14.50
N THR A 21 -1.84 22.87 -14.98
CA THR A 21 -2.44 21.54 -14.83
C THR A 21 -2.46 21.15 -13.34
N PRO A 22 -3.61 20.69 -12.79
CA PRO A 22 -3.68 20.24 -11.42
C PRO A 22 -2.70 19.08 -11.14
N ALA A 23 -1.97 19.17 -10.03
CA ALA A 23 -1.10 18.08 -9.53
C ALA A 23 -1.65 17.48 -8.22
N LEU A 24 -2.11 18.32 -7.29
CA LEU A 24 -2.68 17.88 -6.02
C LEU A 24 -4.02 18.57 -5.78
N ILE A 25 -5.02 17.79 -5.40
CA ILE A 25 -6.38 18.27 -5.13
C ILE A 25 -6.82 17.78 -3.75
N HIS A 26 -7.27 18.70 -2.89
CA HIS A 26 -7.76 18.41 -1.55
C HIS A 26 -8.97 19.28 -1.24
N GLY A 27 -10.17 18.72 -1.36
CA GLY A 27 -11.41 19.47 -1.30
C GLY A 27 -11.52 20.50 -2.44
N ASP A 28 -11.50 21.79 -2.07
CA ASP A 28 -11.50 22.92 -3.02
C ASP A 28 -10.09 23.46 -3.31
N ARG A 29 -9.09 23.02 -2.55
CA ARG A 29 -7.71 23.44 -2.75
C ARG A 29 -7.09 22.66 -3.90
N VAL A 30 -6.52 23.39 -4.86
CA VAL A 30 -5.76 22.84 -5.99
C VAL A 30 -4.34 23.39 -5.94
N VAL A 31 -3.37 22.51 -6.02
CA VAL A 31 -1.96 22.83 -6.25
C VAL A 31 -1.64 22.37 -7.66
N ASN A 32 -1.32 23.29 -8.53
CA ASN A 32 -0.96 23.01 -9.92
C ASN A 32 0.49 22.52 -10.03
N TRP A 33 0.88 21.96 -11.17
CA TRP A 33 2.26 21.48 -11.41
C TRP A 33 3.29 22.59 -11.23
N GLY A 34 3.01 23.81 -11.68
CA GLY A 34 3.88 24.96 -11.45
C GLY A 34 4.07 25.30 -9.97
N ASP A 35 2.97 25.26 -9.20
CA ASP A 35 3.04 25.48 -7.75
C ASP A 35 3.72 24.33 -7.02
N LEU A 36 3.43 23.08 -7.36
CA LEU A 36 4.10 21.90 -6.77
C LEU A 36 5.60 21.98 -7.01
N THR A 37 6.02 22.33 -8.22
CA THR A 37 7.43 22.47 -8.58
C THR A 37 8.11 23.56 -7.76
N ARG A 38 7.56 24.76 -7.76
CA ARG A 38 8.07 25.92 -7.01
C ARG A 38 8.15 25.65 -5.51
N ARG A 39 7.06 25.14 -4.92
CA ARG A 39 6.95 24.87 -3.48
C ARG A 39 7.89 23.75 -3.04
N SER A 40 7.98 22.66 -3.82
CA SER A 40 8.91 21.57 -3.50
C SER A 40 10.38 21.97 -3.68
N ASN A 41 10.72 22.83 -4.64
CA ASN A 41 12.06 23.38 -4.77
C ASN A 41 12.44 24.24 -3.56
N ASN A 42 11.53 25.12 -3.12
CA ASN A 42 11.74 25.94 -1.93
C ASN A 42 11.91 25.11 -0.65
N LEU A 43 11.07 24.09 -0.45
CA LEU A 43 11.19 23.19 0.70
C LEU A 43 12.50 22.40 0.65
N ALA A 44 12.87 21.88 -0.51
CA ALA A 44 14.12 21.18 -0.72
C ALA A 44 15.33 22.05 -0.36
N GLN A 45 15.35 23.29 -0.84
CA GLN A 45 16.39 24.27 -0.49
C GLN A 45 16.39 24.59 1.01
N ALA A 46 15.20 24.78 1.61
CA ALA A 46 15.08 25.07 3.04
C ALA A 46 15.63 23.93 3.92
N PHE A 47 15.43 22.67 3.54
CA PHE A 47 16.01 21.53 4.27
C PHE A 47 17.55 21.54 4.17
N LEU A 48 18.10 21.81 3.00
CA LEU A 48 19.56 21.92 2.82
C LEU A 48 20.14 23.13 3.59
N ASP A 49 19.47 24.27 3.60
CA ASP A 49 19.87 25.47 4.35
C ASP A 49 19.84 25.24 5.87
N GLN A 50 18.97 24.33 6.35
CA GLN A 50 18.94 23.87 7.74
C GLN A 50 20.02 22.83 8.07
N GLY A 51 20.90 22.52 7.12
CA GLY A 51 22.05 21.64 7.31
C GLY A 51 21.81 20.17 6.95
N ALA A 52 20.67 19.81 6.39
CA ALA A 52 20.47 18.45 5.86
C ALA A 52 21.38 18.21 4.66
N VAL A 53 21.94 17.00 4.55
CA VAL A 53 22.82 16.59 3.46
C VAL A 53 22.27 15.35 2.74
N ALA A 54 22.79 15.07 1.55
CA ALA A 54 22.35 13.93 0.76
C ALA A 54 22.40 12.62 1.58
N GLY A 55 21.28 11.88 1.59
CA GLY A 55 21.11 10.65 2.37
C GLY A 55 20.52 10.84 3.77
N ASP A 56 20.36 12.07 4.24
CA ASP A 56 19.66 12.35 5.49
C ASP A 56 18.17 12.07 5.36
N LYS A 57 17.54 11.69 6.48
CA LYS A 57 16.17 11.21 6.52
C LYS A 57 15.23 12.31 6.97
N VAL A 58 14.12 12.43 6.22
CA VAL A 58 13.01 13.34 6.51
C VAL A 58 11.78 12.52 6.82
N ALA A 59 11.36 12.54 8.07
CA ALA A 59 10.15 11.87 8.51
C ALA A 59 8.90 12.68 8.10
N ILE A 60 7.90 12.00 7.53
CA ILE A 60 6.64 12.60 7.10
C ILE A 60 5.53 12.04 8.00
N TYR A 61 5.10 12.83 8.99
CA TYR A 61 4.15 12.45 10.03
C TYR A 61 2.87 13.24 9.89
N MET A 62 2.03 12.87 8.93
CA MET A 62 0.77 13.56 8.66
C MET A 62 -0.24 12.65 7.95
N ARG A 63 -1.50 13.11 7.92
CA ARG A 63 -2.56 12.49 7.11
C ARG A 63 -2.37 12.80 5.63
N ASN A 64 -3.24 12.22 4.80
CA ASN A 64 -3.27 12.56 3.37
C ASN A 64 -3.62 14.04 3.19
N CYS A 65 -2.71 14.79 2.63
CA CYS A 65 -2.86 16.21 2.30
C CYS A 65 -1.84 16.59 1.22
N PRO A 66 -1.98 17.76 0.57
CA PRO A 66 -1.01 18.23 -0.42
C PRO A 66 0.42 18.31 0.12
N GLU A 67 0.59 18.74 1.37
CA GLU A 67 1.89 18.91 2.02
C GLU A 67 2.66 17.59 2.17
N TYR A 68 1.95 16.45 2.26
CA TYR A 68 2.58 15.13 2.22
C TYR A 68 3.34 14.93 0.89
N CYS A 69 2.66 15.18 -0.22
CA CYS A 69 3.24 15.01 -1.55
C CYS A 69 4.30 16.08 -1.84
N GLU A 70 4.09 17.34 -1.43
CA GLU A 70 5.07 18.41 -1.56
C GLU A 70 6.38 18.06 -0.83
N THR A 71 6.28 17.57 0.42
CA THR A 71 7.43 17.14 1.23
C THR A 71 8.13 15.94 0.59
N LEU A 72 7.36 14.95 0.11
CA LEU A 72 7.91 13.77 -0.57
C LEU A 72 8.72 14.15 -1.80
N VAL A 73 8.17 15.03 -2.66
CA VAL A 73 8.84 15.54 -3.86
C VAL A 73 10.07 16.36 -3.49
N ALA A 74 9.99 17.22 -2.46
CA ALA A 74 11.12 18.00 -1.96
C ALA A 74 12.28 17.10 -1.50
N CYS A 75 11.99 16.01 -0.79
CA CYS A 75 13.01 15.03 -0.39
C CYS A 75 13.75 14.46 -1.60
N PHE A 76 13.03 14.01 -2.62
CA PHE A 76 13.65 13.47 -3.83
C PHE A 76 14.53 14.54 -4.54
N LYS A 77 14.05 15.78 -4.64
CA LYS A 77 14.79 16.87 -5.25
C LYS A 77 16.07 17.23 -4.49
N ALA A 78 16.06 17.13 -3.16
CA ALA A 78 17.21 17.45 -2.30
C ALA A 78 18.13 16.25 -2.04
N ARG A 79 17.92 15.07 -2.65
CA ARG A 79 18.61 13.81 -2.35
C ARG A 79 18.45 13.34 -0.89
N LEU A 80 17.37 13.74 -0.25
CA LEU A 80 17.01 13.31 1.09
C LEU A 80 16.16 12.03 1.01
N VAL A 81 16.18 11.25 2.09
CA VAL A 81 15.45 9.99 2.18
C VAL A 81 14.10 10.24 2.86
N PRO A 82 12.99 10.23 2.13
CA PRO A 82 11.68 10.32 2.77
C PRO A 82 11.38 9.06 3.57
N VAL A 83 10.85 9.26 4.78
CA VAL A 83 10.48 8.21 5.73
C VAL A 83 9.01 8.36 6.06
N ASN A 84 8.21 7.36 5.72
CA ASN A 84 6.81 7.35 6.10
C ASN A 84 6.64 7.08 7.59
N VAL A 85 5.82 7.88 8.27
CA VAL A 85 5.48 7.68 9.68
C VAL A 85 3.98 7.44 9.81
N ASN A 86 3.62 6.37 10.50
CA ASN A 86 2.22 6.09 10.76
C ASN A 86 1.66 7.12 11.77
N TYR A 87 0.71 7.94 11.33
CA TYR A 87 0.10 9.00 12.15
C TYR A 87 -0.71 8.51 13.36
N ARG A 88 -0.79 7.20 13.55
CA ARG A 88 -1.46 6.57 14.71
C ARG A 88 -0.50 6.10 15.78
N TYR A 89 0.80 6.19 15.52
CA TYR A 89 1.79 5.85 16.51
C TYR A 89 1.66 6.77 17.71
N LEU A 90 1.74 6.17 18.89
CA LEU A 90 1.87 6.87 20.16
C LEU A 90 3.32 7.33 20.36
N ASP A 91 3.57 8.12 21.38
CA ASP A 91 4.85 8.81 21.61
C ASP A 91 6.07 7.87 21.57
N ASP A 92 5.98 6.69 22.16
CA ASP A 92 7.13 5.75 22.17
C ASP A 92 7.36 5.07 20.80
N GLU A 93 6.29 4.77 20.07
CA GLU A 93 6.40 4.23 18.70
C GLU A 93 6.93 5.30 17.76
N LEU A 94 6.46 6.53 17.89
CA LEU A 94 6.91 7.68 17.11
C LEU A 94 8.39 7.99 17.41
N HIS A 95 8.77 7.99 18.71
CA HIS A 95 10.16 8.12 19.13
C HIS A 95 11.04 7.05 18.45
N TYR A 96 10.60 5.78 18.51
CA TYR A 96 11.35 4.69 17.92
C TYR A 96 11.59 4.89 16.41
N ILE A 97 10.57 5.28 15.65
CA ILE A 97 10.72 5.47 14.20
C ILE A 97 11.72 6.57 13.88
N LEU A 98 11.62 7.71 14.57
CA LEU A 98 12.51 8.86 14.34
C LEU A 98 13.96 8.55 14.73
N ASP A 99 14.18 7.91 15.86
CA ASP A 99 15.49 7.49 16.34
C ASP A 99 16.08 6.38 15.45
N ASN A 100 15.31 5.34 15.15
CA ASN A 100 15.76 4.23 14.33
C ASN A 100 16.12 4.65 12.90
N SER A 101 15.36 5.59 12.32
CA SER A 101 15.60 6.10 10.98
C SER A 101 16.76 7.10 10.92
N ASP A 102 17.27 7.60 12.05
CA ASP A 102 18.19 8.75 12.12
C ASP A 102 17.58 9.99 11.42
N ALA A 103 16.30 10.26 11.63
CA ALA A 103 15.64 11.40 11.02
C ALA A 103 16.26 12.72 11.52
N VAL A 104 16.62 13.60 10.59
CA VAL A 104 17.15 14.95 10.92
C VAL A 104 16.07 16.02 10.81
N VAL A 105 15.03 15.78 10.01
CA VAL A 105 13.85 16.63 9.88
C VAL A 105 12.60 15.78 10.07
N ALA A 106 11.60 16.34 10.74
CA ALA A 106 10.26 15.75 10.83
C ALA A 106 9.22 16.80 10.43
N VAL A 107 8.55 16.55 9.31
CA VAL A 107 7.42 17.37 8.85
C VAL A 107 6.13 16.73 9.34
N TYR A 108 5.31 17.47 10.06
CA TYR A 108 4.13 16.90 10.72
C TYR A 108 2.86 17.74 10.54
N GLY A 109 1.72 17.06 10.48
CA GLY A 109 0.41 17.70 10.47
C GLY A 109 0.13 18.43 11.78
N ALA A 110 -0.43 19.63 11.72
CA ALA A 110 -0.66 20.50 12.88
C ALA A 110 -1.48 19.81 13.98
N GLU A 111 -2.36 18.86 13.63
CA GLU A 111 -3.16 18.07 14.57
C GLU A 111 -2.33 17.16 15.48
N PHE A 112 -1.06 16.91 15.14
CA PHE A 112 -0.15 16.06 15.91
C PHE A 112 0.81 16.85 16.82
N GLN A 113 0.65 18.15 16.96
CA GLN A 113 1.51 19.02 17.78
C GLN A 113 1.71 18.50 19.21
N THR A 114 0.67 17.92 19.82
CA THR A 114 0.77 17.40 21.19
C THR A 114 1.78 16.26 21.31
N HIS A 115 1.79 15.32 20.36
CA HIS A 115 2.77 14.22 20.30
C HIS A 115 4.17 14.75 20.05
N VAL A 116 4.31 15.71 19.13
CA VAL A 116 5.60 16.33 18.81
C VAL A 116 6.18 17.02 20.03
N SER A 117 5.40 17.84 20.76
CA SER A 117 5.86 18.55 21.95
C SER A 117 6.34 17.60 23.06
N ALA A 118 5.78 16.40 23.15
CA ALA A 118 6.23 15.37 24.10
C ALA A 118 7.59 14.76 23.70
N LEU A 119 7.99 14.90 22.43
CA LEU A 119 9.20 14.27 21.88
C LEU A 119 10.35 15.24 21.61
N GLU A 120 10.11 16.53 21.50
CA GLU A 120 11.13 17.54 21.20
C GLU A 120 12.37 17.43 22.11
N SER A 121 12.15 17.27 23.43
CA SER A 121 13.25 17.10 24.39
C SER A 121 13.95 15.74 24.32
N ARG A 122 13.27 14.72 23.80
CA ARG A 122 13.81 13.35 23.64
C ARG A 122 14.61 13.19 22.35
N LEU A 123 14.34 14.03 21.35
CA LEU A 123 14.94 14.01 20.01
C LEU A 123 15.47 15.40 19.65
N PRO A 124 16.47 15.92 20.39
CA PRO A 124 16.93 17.31 20.26
C PRO A 124 17.64 17.61 18.94
N ASN A 125 18.03 16.60 18.17
CA ASN A 125 18.69 16.74 16.87
C ASN A 125 17.70 16.72 15.69
N VAL A 126 16.40 16.54 15.93
CA VAL A 126 15.37 16.57 14.89
C VAL A 126 14.85 18.00 14.72
N HIS A 127 14.90 18.51 13.52
CA HIS A 127 14.23 19.76 13.15
C HIS A 127 12.75 19.50 12.87
N TRP A 128 11.90 20.05 13.72
CA TRP A 128 10.45 19.84 13.62
C TRP A 128 9.80 20.97 12.80
N LEU A 129 9.10 20.60 11.73
CA LEU A 129 8.37 21.51 10.87
C LEU A 129 6.87 21.16 10.85
N GLY A 130 6.07 21.93 11.59
CA GLY A 130 4.60 21.78 11.58
C GLY A 130 3.98 22.39 10.32
N VAL A 131 3.05 21.67 9.72
CA VAL A 131 2.22 22.20 8.62
C VAL A 131 1.38 23.36 9.16
N GLY A 132 1.51 24.52 8.53
CA GLY A 132 0.91 25.77 8.94
C GLY A 132 1.77 26.95 8.48
N GLU A 133 1.78 28.04 9.24
CA GLU A 133 2.46 29.27 8.83
C GLU A 133 3.95 29.08 8.53
N ALA A 134 4.69 28.37 9.39
CA ALA A 134 6.12 28.12 9.21
C ALA A 134 6.39 27.30 7.92
N TYR A 135 5.60 26.27 7.67
CA TYR A 135 5.68 25.47 6.46
C TYR A 135 5.39 26.32 5.21
N GLU A 136 4.32 27.13 5.24
CA GLU A 136 3.94 28.00 4.14
C GLU A 136 4.97 29.10 3.86
N GLN A 137 5.62 29.62 4.89
CA GLN A 137 6.73 30.57 4.73
C GLN A 137 7.91 29.93 3.99
N LEU A 138 8.28 28.69 4.32
CA LEU A 138 9.35 27.97 3.62
C LEU A 138 8.93 27.61 2.19
N ALA A 139 7.75 27.04 2.01
CA ALA A 139 7.25 26.61 0.70
C ALA A 139 7.07 27.77 -0.31
N ASN A 140 6.81 28.99 0.17
CA ASN A 140 6.59 30.16 -0.68
C ASN A 140 7.75 31.17 -0.66
N GLY A 141 8.70 31.06 0.27
CA GLY A 141 9.69 32.11 0.56
C GLY A 141 10.93 32.11 -0.31
N GLY A 142 11.17 31.07 -1.11
CA GLY A 142 12.35 30.94 -1.95
C GLY A 142 12.17 31.42 -3.39
N SER A 143 13.20 31.24 -4.22
CA SER A 143 13.16 31.56 -5.66
C SER A 143 12.25 30.65 -6.47
N GLY A 144 11.99 29.43 -5.98
CA GLY A 144 11.29 28.39 -6.72
C GLY A 144 12.12 27.70 -7.81
N GLU A 145 13.36 28.09 -7.97
CA GLU A 145 14.30 27.55 -8.97
C GLU A 145 14.70 26.11 -8.62
N ALA A 146 15.00 25.31 -9.63
CA ALA A 146 15.58 23.99 -9.43
C ALA A 146 16.93 24.06 -8.73
N LEU A 147 17.24 23.06 -7.87
CA LEU A 147 18.44 23.11 -7.01
C LEU A 147 19.76 23.02 -7.79
N GLY A 148 19.75 22.51 -9.03
CA GLY A 148 20.95 22.37 -9.85
C GLY A 148 21.98 21.36 -9.30
N ILE A 149 21.54 20.39 -8.49
CA ILE A 149 22.40 19.34 -7.92
C ILE A 149 22.34 18.07 -8.76
N GLU A 150 23.48 17.37 -8.85
CA GLU A 150 23.54 16.06 -9.50
C GLU A 150 22.95 14.99 -8.56
N ARG A 151 21.98 14.24 -9.05
CA ARG A 151 21.29 13.17 -8.31
C ARG A 151 21.75 11.79 -8.76
N SER A 152 21.43 10.78 -7.99
CA SER A 152 21.84 9.40 -8.25
C SER A 152 20.63 8.46 -8.21
N GLY A 153 20.62 7.44 -9.07
CA GLY A 153 19.67 6.31 -8.96
C GLY A 153 19.82 5.52 -7.65
N ASP A 154 20.96 5.67 -6.96
CA ASP A 154 21.22 5.08 -5.65
C ASP A 154 20.60 5.85 -4.48
N ASP A 155 20.06 7.04 -4.70
CA ASP A 155 19.33 7.78 -3.66
C ASP A 155 18.14 6.93 -3.16
N LEU A 156 17.83 7.03 -1.86
CA LEU A 156 16.95 6.08 -1.20
C LEU A 156 15.54 6.63 -0.91
N LEU A 157 14.61 5.70 -0.77
CA LEU A 157 13.31 5.85 -0.13
C LEU A 157 13.19 4.79 0.95
N PHE A 158 12.78 5.16 2.16
CA PHE A 158 12.45 4.21 3.23
C PHE A 158 10.95 3.99 3.32
N ILE A 159 10.55 2.71 3.37
CA ILE A 159 9.16 2.34 3.66
C ILE A 159 9.14 1.55 4.97
N TYR A 160 8.74 2.22 6.05
CA TYR A 160 8.51 1.53 7.32
C TYR A 160 7.26 0.67 7.25
N THR A 161 7.40 -0.59 7.59
CA THR A 161 6.30 -1.55 7.63
C THR A 161 6.13 -2.09 9.04
N GLY A 162 4.88 -2.14 9.52
CA GLY A 162 4.55 -2.87 10.74
C GLY A 162 4.64 -4.38 10.46
N GLY A 163 5.60 -5.06 11.05
CA GLY A 163 5.64 -6.52 11.06
C GLY A 163 4.56 -7.10 11.99
N THR A 164 4.09 -8.32 11.73
CA THR A 164 3.20 -9.06 12.63
C THR A 164 3.88 -9.41 13.97
N THR A 165 5.20 -9.29 14.04
CA THR A 165 6.04 -9.64 15.20
C THR A 165 7.16 -8.61 15.37
N GLY A 166 6.95 -7.59 16.20
CA GLY A 166 8.01 -6.66 16.61
C GLY A 166 7.84 -5.22 16.12
N MET A 167 8.87 -4.40 16.34
CA MET A 167 8.89 -3.00 15.96
C MET A 167 8.95 -2.84 14.43
N PRO A 168 8.36 -1.76 13.87
CA PRO A 168 8.41 -1.49 12.44
C PRO A 168 9.86 -1.41 11.90
N LYS A 169 10.05 -1.87 10.67
CA LYS A 169 11.37 -1.89 10.00
C LYS A 169 11.31 -1.09 8.70
N ALA A 170 12.38 -0.34 8.42
CA ALA A 170 12.51 0.41 7.18
C ALA A 170 12.99 -0.50 6.06
N VAL A 171 12.19 -0.68 5.05
CA VAL A 171 12.59 -1.28 3.76
C VAL A 171 13.28 -0.21 2.93
N MET A 172 14.53 -0.45 2.54
CA MET A 172 15.37 0.50 1.80
C MET A 172 15.26 0.27 0.30
N TRP A 173 14.60 1.16 -0.41
CA TRP A 173 14.56 1.15 -1.87
C TRP A 173 15.53 2.15 -2.47
N ARG A 174 16.36 1.72 -3.43
CA ARG A 174 17.01 2.64 -4.36
C ARG A 174 15.94 3.20 -5.31
N GLN A 175 16.00 4.48 -5.62
CA GLN A 175 15.00 5.13 -6.46
C GLN A 175 14.96 4.51 -7.88
N GLU A 176 16.11 4.17 -8.45
CA GLU A 176 16.17 3.50 -9.75
C GLU A 176 15.54 2.10 -9.72
N ASP A 177 15.84 1.28 -8.70
CA ASP A 177 15.22 -0.04 -8.56
C ASP A 177 13.71 0.06 -8.36
N LEU A 178 13.26 1.05 -7.59
CA LEU A 178 11.84 1.31 -7.39
C LEU A 178 11.14 1.74 -8.69
N TRP A 179 11.78 2.60 -9.48
CA TRP A 179 11.28 3.00 -10.79
C TRP A 179 11.04 1.77 -11.70
N TYR A 180 12.04 0.87 -11.78
CA TYR A 180 11.90 -0.36 -12.56
C TYR A 180 10.85 -1.32 -11.98
N ALA A 181 10.79 -1.46 -10.66
CA ALA A 181 9.79 -2.30 -9.99
C ALA A 181 8.35 -1.79 -10.21
N MET A 182 8.15 -0.48 -10.36
CA MET A 182 6.87 0.15 -10.69
C MET A 182 6.54 0.13 -12.20
N GLY A 183 7.34 -0.54 -13.02
CA GLY A 183 7.06 -0.72 -14.45
C GLY A 183 7.70 0.31 -15.36
N SER A 184 8.67 1.12 -14.91
CA SER A 184 9.49 2.03 -15.74
C SER A 184 8.67 3.01 -16.58
N GLY A 185 7.54 3.49 -16.05
CA GLY A 185 6.60 4.30 -16.81
C GLY A 185 5.84 3.57 -17.93
N ASN A 186 6.10 2.27 -18.14
CA ASN A 186 5.43 1.48 -19.18
C ASN A 186 3.93 1.27 -18.93
N LEU A 187 3.47 1.50 -17.71
CA LEU A 187 2.04 1.54 -17.37
C LEU A 187 1.36 2.81 -17.90
N ALA A 188 2.13 3.85 -18.24
CA ALA A 188 1.59 5.03 -18.89
C ALA A 188 1.25 4.70 -20.35
N PRO A 189 0.00 4.87 -20.79
CA PRO A 189 -0.41 4.59 -22.18
C PRO A 189 0.44 5.37 -23.22
N SER A 190 1.02 6.50 -22.80
CA SER A 190 1.92 7.33 -23.60
C SER A 190 3.15 6.59 -24.15
N ASN A 191 3.63 5.56 -23.44
CA ASN A 191 4.85 4.85 -23.82
C ASN A 191 4.61 3.66 -24.75
N GLN A 192 3.36 3.21 -24.89
CA GLN A 192 2.95 2.09 -25.75
C GLN A 192 3.82 0.83 -25.57
N GLY A 193 4.35 0.61 -24.35
CA GLY A 193 5.23 -0.52 -24.05
C GLY A 193 6.67 -0.40 -24.53
N ALA A 194 7.07 0.71 -25.14
CA ALA A 194 8.45 0.95 -25.55
C ALA A 194 9.32 1.40 -24.34
N PRO A 195 10.58 0.94 -24.25
CA PRO A 195 11.52 1.43 -23.25
C PRO A 195 11.71 2.94 -23.38
N VAL A 196 11.73 3.64 -22.24
CA VAL A 196 11.96 5.08 -22.18
C VAL A 196 13.41 5.35 -21.81
N GLU A 197 14.06 6.25 -22.53
CA GLU A 197 15.52 6.44 -22.46
C GLU A 197 15.97 7.41 -21.35
N SER A 198 15.08 8.34 -20.93
CA SER A 198 15.41 9.36 -19.93
C SER A 198 14.15 9.94 -19.28
N PRO A 199 14.27 10.61 -18.09
CA PRO A 199 13.19 11.36 -17.48
C PRO A 199 12.54 12.38 -18.42
N VAL A 200 13.34 13.15 -19.15
CA VAL A 200 12.87 14.13 -20.15
C VAL A 200 12.03 13.46 -21.23
N ALA A 201 12.56 12.40 -21.87
CA ALA A 201 11.83 11.67 -22.93
C ALA A 201 10.51 11.07 -22.40
N HIS A 202 10.50 10.59 -21.14
CA HIS A 202 9.29 10.10 -20.50
C HIS A 202 8.23 11.21 -20.40
N VAL A 203 8.59 12.37 -19.87
CA VAL A 203 7.63 13.47 -19.66
C VAL A 203 7.18 14.10 -20.98
N GLU A 204 8.05 14.15 -21.99
CA GLU A 204 7.65 14.56 -23.34
C GLU A 204 6.61 13.62 -23.95
N ASN A 205 6.77 12.31 -23.77
CA ASN A 205 5.76 11.34 -24.17
C ASN A 205 4.43 11.55 -23.46
N LEU A 206 4.45 11.80 -22.14
CA LEU A 206 3.24 12.11 -21.37
C LEU A 206 2.54 13.36 -21.90
N ARG A 207 3.28 14.44 -22.12
CA ARG A 207 2.75 15.69 -22.68
C ARG A 207 2.09 15.47 -24.05
N ASN A 208 2.75 14.71 -24.92
CA ASN A 208 2.27 14.45 -26.28
C ASN A 208 1.05 13.53 -26.29
N TYR A 209 0.91 12.62 -25.32
CA TYR A 209 -0.25 11.74 -25.18
C TYR A 209 -1.49 12.48 -24.67
N GLY A 210 -1.30 13.44 -23.77
CA GLY A 210 -2.34 14.34 -23.26
C GLY A 210 -3.39 13.72 -22.34
N GLN A 211 -3.36 12.41 -22.08
CA GLN A 211 -4.24 11.75 -21.12
C GLN A 211 -3.45 11.41 -19.86
N VAL A 212 -3.91 11.93 -18.73
CA VAL A 212 -3.30 11.71 -17.41
C VAL A 212 -4.33 11.15 -16.43
N PHE A 213 -3.86 10.43 -15.42
CA PHE A 213 -4.72 9.98 -14.33
C PHE A 213 -5.05 11.13 -13.39
N VAL A 214 -6.35 11.26 -13.08
CA VAL A 214 -6.86 11.98 -11.90
C VAL A 214 -7.18 10.90 -10.88
N GLN A 215 -6.27 10.68 -9.94
CA GLN A 215 -6.30 9.53 -9.06
C GLN A 215 -6.68 9.89 -7.64
N LEU A 216 -7.81 9.37 -7.16
CA LEU A 216 -8.19 9.46 -5.76
C LEU A 216 -7.48 8.38 -4.94
N VAL A 217 -6.60 8.80 -4.03
CA VAL A 217 -5.92 7.92 -3.07
C VAL A 217 -6.74 7.91 -1.77
N SER A 218 -7.68 6.97 -1.67
CA SER A 218 -8.57 6.88 -0.51
C SER A 218 -7.92 6.21 0.70
N CYS A 219 -6.86 5.45 0.49
CA CYS A 219 -6.08 4.83 1.57
C CYS A 219 -4.95 5.76 2.06
N PRO A 220 -4.39 5.54 3.27
CA PRO A 220 -3.33 6.39 3.79
C PRO A 220 -2.06 6.35 2.92
N ILE A 221 -1.55 7.53 2.52
CA ILE A 221 -0.29 7.67 1.75
C ILE A 221 0.92 7.20 2.58
N MET A 222 0.85 7.22 3.89
CA MET A 222 1.89 6.68 4.77
C MET A 222 2.12 5.16 4.62
N HIS A 223 1.26 4.44 3.91
CA HIS A 223 1.43 3.01 3.60
C HIS A 223 1.86 2.80 2.15
N GLY A 224 2.57 1.69 1.91
CA GLY A 224 3.12 1.37 0.59
C GLY A 224 2.11 1.51 -0.57
N THR A 225 0.87 1.03 -0.41
CA THR A 225 -0.16 1.17 -1.46
C THR A 225 -0.42 2.64 -1.80
N GLY A 226 -0.71 3.48 -0.81
CA GLY A 226 -0.97 4.89 -1.04
C GLY A 226 0.26 5.65 -1.55
N MET A 227 1.43 5.43 -0.94
CA MET A 227 2.67 6.11 -1.32
C MET A 227 3.12 5.77 -2.74
N LEU A 228 3.21 4.49 -3.05
CA LEU A 228 3.77 4.04 -4.33
C LEU A 228 2.84 4.37 -5.50
N THR A 229 1.52 4.27 -5.30
CA THR A 229 0.56 4.73 -6.32
C THR A 229 0.57 6.24 -6.48
N SER A 230 0.80 7.01 -5.42
CA SER A 230 0.97 8.47 -5.51
C SER A 230 2.25 8.84 -6.30
N ILE A 231 3.39 8.19 -5.99
CA ILE A 231 4.63 8.38 -6.75
C ILE A 231 4.41 8.02 -8.23
N ALA A 232 3.77 6.88 -8.51
CA ALA A 232 3.50 6.43 -9.88
C ALA A 232 2.60 7.41 -10.65
N THR A 233 1.55 7.94 -10.00
CA THR A 233 0.63 8.90 -10.63
C THR A 233 1.32 10.22 -10.93
N LEU A 234 2.03 10.79 -9.98
CA LEU A 234 2.78 12.03 -10.20
C LEU A 234 3.90 11.82 -11.24
N SER A 235 4.62 10.71 -11.18
CA SER A 235 5.62 10.34 -12.20
C SER A 235 5.01 10.16 -13.59
N GLY A 236 3.72 9.86 -13.67
CA GLY A 236 2.92 9.80 -14.89
C GLY A 236 2.29 11.15 -15.28
N GLY A 237 2.71 12.26 -14.68
CA GLY A 237 2.15 13.59 -14.95
C GLY A 237 0.69 13.78 -14.49
N GLY A 238 0.16 12.84 -13.72
CA GLY A 238 -1.22 12.84 -13.25
C GLY A 238 -1.46 13.71 -12.02
N SER A 239 -2.70 13.68 -11.52
CA SER A 239 -3.15 14.44 -10.35
C SER A 239 -3.50 13.48 -9.21
N ILE A 240 -3.07 13.82 -7.99
CA ILE A 240 -3.48 13.14 -6.76
C ILE A 240 -4.64 13.90 -6.13
N VAL A 241 -5.72 13.17 -5.88
CA VAL A 241 -6.88 13.66 -5.13
C VAL A 241 -6.88 12.99 -3.76
N THR A 242 -7.08 13.77 -2.70
CA THR A 242 -7.18 13.28 -1.32
C THR A 242 -8.46 13.77 -0.65
N LEU A 243 -9.00 12.97 0.27
CA LEU A 243 -10.19 13.30 1.05
C LEU A 243 -9.82 14.21 2.24
N CYS A 244 -10.75 15.08 2.63
CA CYS A 244 -10.57 16.04 3.72
C CYS A 244 -10.92 15.46 5.08
N LYS A 245 -11.92 14.57 5.14
CA LYS A 245 -12.37 13.97 6.39
C LYS A 245 -11.39 12.94 6.90
N PRO A 246 -11.21 12.84 8.23
CA PRO A 246 -10.38 11.80 8.79
C PRO A 246 -11.04 10.42 8.63
N GLY A 247 -10.34 9.48 7.98
CA GLY A 247 -10.84 8.14 7.69
C GLY A 247 -11.63 8.06 6.39
N LEU A 248 -12.30 6.92 6.17
CA LEU A 248 -13.12 6.70 5.00
C LEU A 248 -14.53 7.26 5.23
N ASP A 249 -14.86 8.35 4.56
CA ASP A 249 -16.22 8.86 4.41
C ASP A 249 -16.66 8.57 2.97
N VAL A 250 -17.62 7.69 2.81
CA VAL A 250 -18.03 7.16 1.49
C VAL A 250 -18.80 8.19 0.68
N GLU A 251 -19.56 9.08 1.34
CA GLU A 251 -20.27 10.17 0.65
C GLU A 251 -19.28 11.18 0.10
N GLU A 252 -18.32 11.64 0.92
CA GLU A 252 -17.23 12.50 0.46
C GLU A 252 -16.46 11.85 -0.69
N LEU A 253 -16.19 10.54 -0.60
CA LEU A 253 -15.47 9.81 -1.64
C LEU A 253 -16.20 9.88 -2.98
N TRP A 254 -17.49 9.52 -3.01
CA TRP A 254 -18.26 9.52 -4.26
C TRP A 254 -18.56 10.93 -4.78
N ASP A 255 -18.84 11.89 -3.90
CA ASP A 255 -18.95 13.30 -4.26
C ASP A 255 -17.66 13.81 -4.92
N THR A 256 -16.50 13.41 -4.38
CA THR A 256 -15.18 13.76 -4.92
C THR A 256 -14.92 13.08 -6.26
N VAL A 257 -15.27 11.80 -6.42
CA VAL A 257 -15.17 11.08 -7.70
C VAL A 257 -15.92 11.81 -8.80
N GLN A 258 -17.18 12.16 -8.54
CA GLN A 258 -18.01 12.89 -9.49
C GLN A 258 -17.47 14.30 -9.77
N LYS A 259 -17.17 15.07 -8.72
CA LYS A 259 -16.75 16.48 -8.82
C LYS A 259 -15.44 16.64 -9.57
N GLN A 260 -14.46 15.81 -9.23
CA GLN A 260 -13.11 15.89 -9.79
C GLN A 260 -12.93 15.03 -11.05
N ARG A 261 -14.00 14.36 -11.51
CA ARG A 261 -13.94 13.44 -12.67
C ARG A 261 -12.82 12.41 -12.52
N VAL A 262 -12.69 11.85 -11.32
CA VAL A 262 -11.67 10.84 -10.98
C VAL A 262 -11.76 9.67 -11.93
N ASN A 263 -10.62 9.27 -12.53
CA ASN A 263 -10.55 8.12 -13.42
C ASN A 263 -9.72 6.96 -12.85
N GLY A 264 -8.94 7.19 -11.79
CA GLY A 264 -8.24 6.17 -11.02
C GLY A 264 -8.60 6.22 -9.54
N LEU A 265 -8.93 5.10 -8.91
CA LEU A 265 -9.28 5.03 -7.50
C LEU A 265 -8.45 3.94 -6.80
N ILE A 266 -7.77 4.32 -5.71
CA ILE A 266 -6.93 3.42 -4.91
C ILE A 266 -7.61 3.08 -3.60
N ILE A 267 -7.79 1.78 -3.36
CA ILE A 267 -8.43 1.22 -2.17
C ILE A 267 -7.60 0.12 -1.52
N VAL A 268 -8.07 -0.40 -0.39
CA VAL A 268 -7.49 -1.56 0.31
C VAL A 268 -8.59 -2.57 0.62
N GLY A 269 -8.86 -3.44 -0.34
CA GLY A 269 -9.79 -4.57 -0.24
C GLY A 269 -11.21 -4.22 0.20
N ASP A 270 -11.87 -5.21 0.78
CA ASP A 270 -13.26 -5.14 1.20
C ASP A 270 -13.53 -4.07 2.29
N ALA A 271 -12.53 -3.72 3.08
CA ALA A 271 -12.67 -2.67 4.10
C ALA A 271 -13.09 -1.30 3.49
N PHE A 272 -12.70 -1.05 2.25
CA PHE A 272 -13.09 0.13 1.47
C PHE A 272 -14.24 -0.20 0.52
N ALA A 273 -14.11 -1.29 -0.24
CA ALA A 273 -15.01 -1.60 -1.34
C ALA A 273 -16.44 -1.93 -0.89
N LYS A 274 -16.64 -2.63 0.24
CA LYS A 274 -17.98 -2.96 0.75
C LYS A 274 -18.81 -1.73 1.12
N PRO A 275 -18.34 -0.80 1.98
CA PRO A 275 -19.11 0.40 2.27
C PRO A 275 -19.34 1.27 1.03
N MET A 276 -18.37 1.32 0.09
CA MET A 276 -18.51 2.03 -1.17
C MET A 276 -19.63 1.44 -2.05
N LEU A 277 -19.66 0.12 -2.23
CA LEU A 277 -20.71 -0.57 -2.96
C LEU A 277 -22.07 -0.37 -2.29
N LYS A 278 -22.14 -0.54 -0.97
CA LYS A 278 -23.38 -0.36 -0.20
C LYS A 278 -24.00 1.03 -0.43
N ALA A 279 -23.20 2.09 -0.48
CA ALA A 279 -23.71 3.44 -0.75
C ALA A 279 -24.29 3.56 -2.16
N LEU A 280 -23.62 3.00 -3.18
CA LEU A 280 -24.13 2.98 -4.56
C LEU A 280 -25.43 2.16 -4.69
N GLU A 281 -25.55 1.05 -3.97
CA GLU A 281 -26.78 0.25 -3.96
C GLU A 281 -27.95 0.94 -3.25
N GLN A 282 -27.67 1.72 -2.20
CA GLN A 282 -28.68 2.48 -1.46
C GLN A 282 -29.19 3.71 -2.24
N GLU A 283 -28.33 4.36 -2.98
CA GLU A 283 -28.62 5.56 -3.75
C GLU A 283 -28.09 5.46 -5.19
N PRO A 284 -28.65 4.58 -6.06
CA PRO A 284 -28.05 4.21 -7.34
C PRO A 284 -27.86 5.36 -8.34
N GLU A 285 -28.68 6.42 -8.22
CA GLU A 285 -28.65 7.58 -9.15
C GLU A 285 -28.00 8.83 -8.54
N ARG A 286 -27.48 8.73 -7.31
CA ARG A 286 -26.93 9.90 -6.60
C ARG A 286 -25.61 10.37 -7.20
N TRP A 287 -24.74 9.45 -7.61
CA TRP A 287 -23.40 9.79 -8.09
C TRP A 287 -23.14 9.31 -9.51
N ASP A 288 -22.59 10.19 -10.33
CA ASP A 288 -22.00 9.83 -11.63
C ASP A 288 -20.57 9.34 -11.46
N ILE A 289 -20.38 8.02 -11.52
CA ILE A 289 -19.06 7.37 -11.44
C ILE A 289 -18.53 6.92 -12.82
N SER A 290 -19.13 7.40 -13.90
CA SER A 290 -18.77 7.01 -15.28
C SER A 290 -17.36 7.41 -15.70
N SER A 291 -16.73 8.35 -14.99
CA SER A 291 -15.35 8.75 -15.20
C SER A 291 -14.33 7.70 -14.77
N LEU A 292 -14.68 6.80 -13.84
CA LEU A 292 -13.77 5.77 -13.34
C LEU A 292 -13.43 4.75 -14.44
N GLN A 293 -12.14 4.61 -14.69
CA GLN A 293 -11.55 3.65 -15.63
C GLN A 293 -10.84 2.50 -14.91
N LEU A 294 -10.22 2.80 -13.77
CA LEU A 294 -9.44 1.84 -12.99
C LEU A 294 -9.74 1.99 -11.49
N MET A 295 -10.00 0.88 -10.83
CA MET A 295 -9.93 0.79 -9.37
C MET A 295 -8.86 -0.22 -9.00
N LEU A 296 -7.84 0.22 -8.27
CA LEU A 296 -6.72 -0.62 -7.83
C LEU A 296 -6.84 -0.88 -6.33
N SER A 297 -6.73 -2.15 -5.98
CA SER A 297 -6.65 -2.62 -4.60
C SER A 297 -5.35 -3.36 -4.34
N SER A 298 -4.77 -3.21 -3.16
CA SER A 298 -3.62 -3.99 -2.71
C SER A 298 -3.62 -4.14 -1.20
N GLY A 299 -2.97 -5.19 -0.72
CA GLY A 299 -2.65 -5.40 0.70
C GLY A 299 -3.71 -6.13 1.53
N VAL A 300 -4.94 -6.21 1.07
CA VAL A 300 -6.05 -6.97 1.70
C VAL A 300 -6.93 -7.57 0.61
N MET A 301 -7.54 -8.71 0.91
CA MET A 301 -8.42 -9.43 -0.01
C MET A 301 -9.63 -8.59 -0.44
N TRP A 302 -10.00 -8.73 -1.70
CA TRP A 302 -11.15 -8.09 -2.32
C TRP A 302 -12.11 -9.16 -2.88
N SER A 303 -13.27 -9.28 -2.28
CA SER A 303 -14.19 -10.37 -2.57
C SER A 303 -14.82 -10.28 -3.97
N PRO A 304 -15.06 -11.43 -4.63
CA PRO A 304 -15.65 -11.47 -5.97
C PRO A 304 -17.03 -10.83 -6.06
N ALA A 305 -17.88 -11.02 -5.04
CA ALA A 305 -19.22 -10.45 -5.00
C ALA A 305 -19.20 -8.91 -5.03
N VAL A 306 -18.28 -8.31 -4.27
CA VAL A 306 -18.13 -6.85 -4.23
C VAL A 306 -17.59 -6.33 -5.56
N LYS A 307 -16.65 -7.03 -6.19
CA LYS A 307 -16.15 -6.69 -7.53
C LYS A 307 -17.29 -6.67 -8.56
N VAL A 308 -18.09 -7.72 -8.60
CA VAL A 308 -19.25 -7.82 -9.50
C VAL A 308 -20.24 -6.69 -9.22
N GLY A 309 -20.54 -6.42 -7.95
CA GLY A 309 -21.44 -5.32 -7.57
C GLY A 309 -20.96 -3.97 -8.09
N LEU A 310 -19.68 -3.63 -7.91
CA LEU A 310 -19.09 -2.38 -8.40
C LEU A 310 -19.13 -2.29 -9.94
N LEU A 311 -18.85 -3.38 -10.65
CA LEU A 311 -18.91 -3.44 -12.12
C LEU A 311 -20.35 -3.30 -12.65
N ASN A 312 -21.37 -3.65 -11.88
CA ASN A 312 -22.78 -3.40 -12.24
C ASN A 312 -23.10 -1.89 -12.26
N HIS A 313 -22.44 -1.08 -11.44
CA HIS A 313 -22.60 0.39 -11.45
C HIS A 313 -21.76 1.09 -12.52
N ASN A 314 -20.61 0.51 -12.89
CA ASN A 314 -19.79 1.02 -14.00
C ASN A 314 -19.09 -0.13 -14.72
N SER A 315 -19.69 -0.61 -15.81
CA SER A 315 -19.18 -1.75 -16.59
C SER A 315 -17.93 -1.44 -17.44
N ASN A 316 -17.57 -0.17 -17.59
CA ASN A 316 -16.37 0.25 -18.34
C ASN A 316 -15.11 0.29 -17.47
N MET A 317 -15.27 0.12 -16.15
CA MET A 317 -14.17 0.15 -15.21
C MET A 317 -13.43 -1.19 -15.17
N LEU A 318 -12.12 -1.13 -15.00
CA LEU A 318 -11.28 -2.29 -14.67
C LEU A 318 -10.99 -2.32 -13.17
N LEU A 319 -11.08 -3.50 -12.58
CA LEU A 319 -10.74 -3.75 -11.19
C LEU A 319 -9.44 -4.53 -11.15
N MET A 320 -8.40 -3.93 -10.56
CA MET A 320 -7.07 -4.54 -10.46
C MET A 320 -6.74 -4.86 -9.01
N ASP A 321 -6.57 -6.13 -8.69
CA ASP A 321 -5.95 -6.59 -7.46
C ASP A 321 -4.45 -6.73 -7.68
N SER A 322 -3.65 -5.98 -6.94
CA SER A 322 -2.20 -6.06 -6.98
C SER A 322 -1.68 -6.82 -5.76
N PHE A 323 -0.98 -7.91 -6.01
CA PHE A 323 -0.32 -8.69 -4.98
C PHE A 323 1.16 -8.32 -4.91
N GLY A 324 1.58 -7.84 -3.76
CA GLY A 324 2.94 -7.44 -3.46
C GLY A 324 3.11 -7.11 -1.98
N SER A 325 4.30 -6.70 -1.62
CA SER A 325 4.63 -6.21 -0.28
C SER A 325 5.59 -5.01 -0.39
N SER A 326 5.91 -4.38 0.72
CA SER A 326 6.94 -3.32 0.74
C SER A 326 8.31 -3.85 0.34
N GLU A 327 8.58 -5.12 0.57
CA GLU A 327 9.81 -5.82 0.23
C GLU A 327 9.87 -6.29 -1.24
N ALA A 328 8.70 -6.37 -1.92
CA ALA A 328 8.67 -6.79 -3.33
C ALA A 328 7.37 -6.33 -3.99
N LEU A 329 7.49 -5.53 -5.03
CA LEU A 329 6.35 -5.11 -5.85
C LEU A 329 6.09 -6.12 -6.96
N GLY A 330 4.80 -6.34 -7.29
CA GLY A 330 4.42 -7.11 -8.47
C GLY A 330 4.71 -8.60 -8.39
N PHE A 331 4.39 -9.26 -7.29
CA PHE A 331 4.33 -10.71 -7.21
C PHE A 331 3.30 -11.28 -8.18
N GLY A 332 2.20 -10.57 -8.34
CA GLY A 332 1.14 -10.92 -9.26
C GLY A 332 0.05 -9.86 -9.32
N ALA A 333 -0.82 -10.00 -10.30
CA ALA A 333 -1.99 -9.16 -10.47
C ALA A 333 -3.19 -9.98 -10.92
N SER A 334 -4.38 -9.53 -10.54
CA SER A 334 -5.64 -10.04 -11.05
C SER A 334 -6.47 -8.87 -11.57
N ILE A 335 -6.88 -8.94 -12.82
CA ILE A 335 -7.71 -7.92 -13.46
C ILE A 335 -9.09 -8.52 -13.69
N SER A 336 -10.13 -7.76 -13.41
CA SER A 336 -11.53 -8.14 -13.62
C SER A 336 -12.24 -7.02 -14.35
N GLY A 337 -12.93 -7.35 -15.42
CA GLY A 337 -13.81 -6.47 -16.18
C GLY A 337 -15.25 -6.99 -16.19
N ALA A 338 -16.18 -6.24 -16.77
CA ALA A 338 -17.57 -6.66 -16.90
C ALA A 338 -17.68 -7.95 -17.75
N GLY A 339 -18.45 -8.92 -17.24
CA GLY A 339 -18.64 -10.23 -17.91
C GLY A 339 -17.55 -11.25 -17.62
N GLU A 340 -16.50 -10.89 -16.91
CA GLU A 340 -15.46 -11.84 -16.48
C GLU A 340 -15.80 -12.45 -15.12
N THR A 341 -15.28 -13.67 -14.88
CA THR A 341 -15.43 -14.31 -13.56
C THR A 341 -14.46 -13.65 -12.58
N ALA A 342 -14.96 -12.77 -11.74
CA ALA A 342 -14.16 -12.18 -10.66
C ALA A 342 -13.64 -13.27 -9.71
N ARG A 343 -12.38 -13.19 -9.32
CA ARG A 343 -11.71 -14.16 -8.45
C ARG A 343 -11.05 -13.44 -7.27
N SER A 344 -10.94 -14.14 -6.13
CA SER A 344 -10.19 -13.68 -4.96
C SER A 344 -8.97 -14.56 -4.76
N ALA A 345 -7.87 -14.01 -4.23
CA ALA A 345 -6.62 -14.73 -3.92
C ALA A 345 -5.96 -15.48 -5.09
N ARG A 346 -6.35 -15.19 -6.32
CA ARG A 346 -5.81 -15.80 -7.53
C ARG A 346 -5.22 -14.73 -8.43
N PHE A 347 -3.94 -14.89 -8.76
CA PHE A 347 -3.17 -13.88 -9.47
C PHE A 347 -2.43 -14.49 -10.64
N THR A 348 -2.34 -13.75 -11.73
CA THR A 348 -1.32 -14.02 -12.75
C THR A 348 0.04 -13.72 -12.12
N ILE A 349 0.97 -14.68 -12.14
CA ILE A 349 2.32 -14.52 -11.57
C ILE A 349 3.05 -13.35 -12.25
N GLY A 350 3.75 -12.56 -11.45
CA GLY A 350 4.55 -11.45 -11.96
C GLY A 350 5.74 -11.94 -12.79
N PRO A 351 6.24 -11.11 -13.71
CA PRO A 351 7.42 -11.45 -14.51
C PRO A 351 8.59 -11.87 -13.63
N ASP A 352 9.27 -12.96 -14.02
CA ASP A 352 10.44 -13.54 -13.35
C ASP A 352 10.22 -14.00 -11.90
N CYS A 353 9.01 -13.85 -11.34
CA CYS A 353 8.67 -14.38 -10.04
C CYS A 353 8.67 -15.91 -10.07
N LYS A 354 9.10 -16.50 -8.96
CA LYS A 354 9.17 -17.95 -8.75
C LYS A 354 8.52 -18.34 -7.43
N VAL A 355 8.18 -19.61 -7.31
CA VAL A 355 7.73 -20.18 -6.05
C VAL A 355 8.73 -21.25 -5.64
N PHE A 356 9.28 -21.14 -4.43
CA PHE A 356 10.24 -22.09 -3.88
C PHE A 356 9.65 -22.81 -2.67
N ASN A 357 9.91 -24.10 -2.53
CA ASN A 357 9.61 -24.84 -1.32
C ASN A 357 10.58 -24.54 -0.16
N GLU A 358 10.47 -25.24 0.97
CA GLU A 358 11.33 -24.99 2.15
C GLU A 358 12.80 -25.34 1.90
N GLU A 359 13.10 -26.21 0.92
CA GLU A 359 14.43 -26.61 0.48
C GLU A 359 15.01 -25.70 -0.59
N PHE A 360 14.29 -24.66 -0.99
CA PHE A 360 14.59 -23.75 -2.10
C PHE A 360 14.61 -24.41 -3.48
N ASP A 361 13.91 -25.53 -3.66
CA ASP A 361 13.62 -26.07 -4.98
C ASP A 361 12.40 -25.36 -5.58
N GLU A 362 12.42 -25.12 -6.89
CA GLU A 362 11.33 -24.43 -7.59
C GLU A 362 10.09 -25.36 -7.68
N VAL A 363 8.96 -24.88 -7.18
CA VAL A 363 7.68 -25.60 -7.19
C VAL A 363 7.16 -25.73 -8.61
N ALA A 364 6.95 -26.96 -9.08
CA ALA A 364 6.43 -27.21 -10.41
C ALA A 364 4.93 -26.82 -10.52
N PRO A 365 4.50 -26.08 -11.55
CA PRO A 365 3.10 -25.74 -11.77
C PRO A 365 2.22 -27.00 -11.85
N GLY A 366 1.11 -26.97 -11.09
CA GLY A 366 0.15 -28.07 -11.03
C GLY A 366 0.57 -29.25 -10.16
N SER A 367 1.67 -29.18 -9.42
CA SER A 367 2.09 -30.21 -8.45
C SER A 367 1.20 -30.25 -7.20
N GLY A 368 0.54 -29.13 -6.89
CA GLY A 368 -0.17 -28.94 -5.61
C GLY A 368 0.77 -28.67 -4.43
N GLU A 369 2.07 -28.65 -4.65
CA GLU A 369 3.07 -28.32 -3.63
C GLU A 369 2.96 -26.85 -3.25
N ARG A 370 3.17 -26.54 -1.98
CA ARG A 370 3.18 -25.17 -1.43
C ARG A 370 4.59 -24.63 -1.40
N GLY A 371 4.72 -23.33 -1.64
CA GLY A 371 6.01 -22.66 -1.54
C GLY A 371 5.86 -21.17 -1.25
N PHE A 372 7.00 -20.52 -1.09
CA PHE A 372 7.09 -19.07 -0.92
C PHE A 372 7.17 -18.38 -2.27
N ILE A 373 6.39 -17.34 -2.46
CA ILE A 373 6.60 -16.46 -3.62
C ILE A 373 7.90 -15.69 -3.45
N ALA A 374 8.68 -15.63 -4.52
CA ALA A 374 9.99 -15.00 -4.58
C ALA A 374 10.07 -14.08 -5.81
N ARG A 375 10.58 -12.87 -5.63
CA ARG A 375 10.81 -11.92 -6.71
C ARG A 375 12.28 -11.61 -6.87
N PRO A 376 12.88 -11.80 -8.06
CA PRO A 376 14.22 -11.34 -8.39
C PRO A 376 14.19 -9.93 -9.00
N GLY A 377 15.36 -9.43 -9.40
CA GLY A 377 15.52 -8.19 -10.16
C GLY A 377 15.52 -6.95 -9.27
N PRO A 378 14.83 -5.86 -9.66
CA PRO A 378 14.78 -4.65 -8.86
C PRO A 378 13.98 -4.90 -7.58
N ILE A 379 14.71 -5.05 -6.48
CA ILE A 379 14.22 -5.31 -5.12
C ILE A 379 15.01 -4.45 -4.12
N PRO A 380 14.47 -4.22 -2.90
CA PRO A 380 15.14 -3.41 -1.88
C PRO A 380 16.55 -3.89 -1.53
N LEU A 381 17.37 -2.96 -1.04
CA LEU A 381 18.67 -3.29 -0.47
C LEU A 381 18.56 -4.19 0.77
N GLY A 382 17.48 -4.03 1.53
CA GLY A 382 17.22 -4.77 2.76
C GLY A 382 16.46 -3.90 3.76
N TYR A 383 16.61 -4.26 5.04
CA TYR A 383 16.09 -3.47 6.14
C TYR A 383 17.18 -2.62 6.77
N TYR A 384 16.88 -1.35 7.02
CA TYR A 384 17.82 -0.44 7.68
C TYR A 384 18.13 -0.91 9.10
N LYS A 385 19.42 -0.97 9.44
CA LYS A 385 19.94 -1.43 10.75
C LYS A 385 19.48 -2.85 11.16
N ASP A 386 19.12 -3.74 10.20
CA ASP A 386 18.74 -5.12 10.51
C ASP A 386 19.29 -6.09 9.46
N GLU A 387 20.59 -6.35 9.54
CA GLU A 387 21.29 -7.27 8.63
C GLU A 387 20.77 -8.70 8.71
N LYS A 388 20.41 -9.15 9.92
CA LYS A 388 19.88 -10.50 10.14
C LYS A 388 18.57 -10.68 9.37
N LYS A 389 17.61 -9.77 9.58
CA LYS A 389 16.31 -9.84 8.87
C LYS A 389 16.48 -9.63 7.37
N THR A 390 17.45 -8.81 6.96
CA THR A 390 17.81 -8.62 5.56
C THR A 390 18.24 -9.93 4.92
N ALA A 391 19.19 -10.66 5.56
CA ALA A 391 19.66 -11.95 5.04
C ALA A 391 18.54 -13.01 4.96
N GLU A 392 17.63 -13.02 5.94
CA GLU A 392 16.46 -13.93 5.95
C GLU A 392 15.45 -13.62 4.84
N THR A 393 15.20 -12.33 4.56
CA THR A 393 14.16 -11.91 3.62
C THR A 393 14.67 -11.78 2.18
N PHE A 394 15.97 -11.53 2.01
CA PHE A 394 16.59 -11.34 0.70
C PHE A 394 17.72 -12.36 0.43
N PRO A 395 17.41 -13.68 0.45
CA PRO A 395 18.40 -14.70 0.22
C PRO A 395 18.90 -14.70 -1.23
N THR A 396 20.09 -15.28 -1.42
CA THR A 396 20.64 -15.61 -2.75
C THR A 396 20.45 -17.10 -3.01
N ILE A 397 19.65 -17.44 -4.03
CA ILE A 397 19.35 -18.81 -4.44
C ILE A 397 19.94 -19.00 -5.83
N ASN A 398 20.80 -19.98 -6.01
CA ASN A 398 21.48 -20.28 -7.28
C ASN A 398 22.14 -19.04 -7.94
N GLY A 399 22.74 -18.17 -7.13
CA GLY A 399 23.43 -16.96 -7.59
C GLY A 399 22.51 -15.76 -7.91
N VAL A 400 21.21 -15.90 -7.72
CA VAL A 400 20.22 -14.81 -7.92
C VAL A 400 19.67 -14.39 -6.56
N ARG A 401 19.64 -13.07 -6.31
CA ARG A 401 19.06 -12.50 -5.09
C ARG A 401 17.56 -12.34 -5.25
N TYR A 402 16.79 -12.83 -4.29
CA TYR A 402 15.32 -12.80 -4.28
C TYR A 402 14.81 -12.07 -3.04
N ALA A 403 13.67 -11.38 -3.17
CA ALA A 403 12.86 -10.97 -2.04
C ALA A 403 11.81 -12.04 -1.73
N ILE A 404 11.83 -12.58 -0.51
CA ILE A 404 10.92 -13.62 -0.01
C ILE A 404 10.35 -13.17 1.33
N PRO A 405 9.31 -12.33 1.36
CA PRO A 405 8.75 -11.79 2.61
C PRO A 405 7.93 -12.81 3.43
N GLY A 406 7.72 -14.03 2.89
CA GLY A 406 7.09 -15.14 3.59
C GLY A 406 5.63 -15.35 3.23
N ASP A 407 5.19 -14.89 2.08
CA ASP A 407 3.86 -15.18 1.55
C ASP A 407 3.87 -16.55 0.86
N TRP A 408 2.99 -17.47 1.32
CA TRP A 408 2.86 -18.82 0.81
C TRP A 408 1.81 -18.89 -0.30
N CYS A 409 2.07 -19.73 -1.29
CA CYS A 409 1.16 -19.94 -2.41
C CYS A 409 1.32 -21.35 -3.01
N THR A 410 0.36 -21.71 -3.88
CA THR A 410 0.48 -22.82 -4.83
C THR A 410 0.43 -22.25 -6.24
N VAL A 411 0.92 -23.04 -7.20
CA VAL A 411 0.90 -22.67 -8.63
C VAL A 411 0.05 -23.68 -9.38
N ASP A 412 -1.02 -23.22 -10.01
CA ASP A 412 -1.87 -24.06 -10.86
C ASP A 412 -1.12 -24.44 -12.17
N LYS A 413 -1.67 -25.43 -12.92
CA LYS A 413 -1.09 -25.88 -14.18
C LYS A 413 -0.96 -24.78 -15.24
N ASP A 414 -1.83 -23.78 -15.18
CA ASP A 414 -1.82 -22.61 -16.09
C ASP A 414 -0.91 -21.48 -15.61
N GLY A 415 -0.16 -21.68 -14.51
CA GLY A 415 0.72 -20.67 -13.93
C GLY A 415 0.01 -19.70 -12.98
N THR A 416 -1.28 -19.86 -12.71
CA THR A 416 -2.00 -19.01 -11.75
C THR A 416 -1.49 -19.26 -10.34
N LEU A 417 -1.15 -18.17 -9.63
CA LEU A 417 -0.86 -18.20 -8.20
C LEU A 417 -2.14 -18.24 -7.39
N ASN A 418 -2.21 -19.16 -6.43
CA ASN A 418 -3.22 -19.15 -5.38
C ASN A 418 -2.53 -18.75 -4.08
N LEU A 419 -2.83 -17.54 -3.58
CA LEU A 419 -2.27 -17.05 -2.33
C LEU A 419 -2.92 -17.79 -1.15
N LEU A 420 -2.08 -18.38 -0.29
CA LEU A 420 -2.51 -19.09 0.92
C LEU A 420 -2.43 -18.20 2.16
N GLY A 421 -1.55 -17.20 2.15
CA GLY A 421 -1.34 -16.26 3.25
C GLY A 421 0.09 -16.22 3.76
N ARG A 422 0.33 -15.46 4.83
CA ARG A 422 1.68 -15.31 5.42
C ARG A 422 2.03 -16.46 6.36
N GLY A 423 3.23 -17.02 6.19
CA GLY A 423 3.73 -18.09 7.04
C GLY A 423 3.85 -17.74 8.53
N SER A 424 4.06 -16.47 8.87
CA SER A 424 4.07 -15.97 10.26
C SER A 424 2.73 -16.04 10.97
N ALA A 425 1.63 -16.10 10.23
CA ALA A 425 0.27 -16.27 10.76
C ALA A 425 -0.21 -17.72 10.70
N CYS A 426 0.61 -18.64 10.17
CA CYS A 426 0.26 -20.06 10.01
C CYS A 426 -0.06 -20.71 11.36
N ILE A 427 -1.20 -21.40 11.43
CA ILE A 427 -1.66 -22.11 12.61
C ILE A 427 -1.12 -23.54 12.52
N ASN A 428 -0.36 -23.97 13.53
CA ASN A 428 0.12 -25.35 13.63
C ASN A 428 -0.84 -26.17 14.49
N SER A 429 -1.78 -26.86 13.83
CA SER A 429 -2.81 -27.65 14.52
C SER A 429 -2.58 -29.14 14.27
N ALA A 430 -2.24 -29.88 15.31
CA ALA A 430 -1.93 -31.31 15.25
C ALA A 430 -0.88 -31.72 14.19
N GLY A 431 0.11 -30.85 13.95
CA GLY A 431 1.16 -31.06 12.95
C GLY A 431 0.79 -30.57 11.54
N GLU A 432 -0.45 -30.13 11.31
CA GLU A 432 -0.87 -29.56 10.04
C GLU A 432 -0.69 -28.03 10.03
N LYS A 433 -0.19 -27.49 8.91
CA LYS A 433 -0.07 -26.07 8.69
C LYS A 433 -1.37 -25.54 8.08
N ILE A 434 -2.07 -24.63 8.79
CA ILE A 434 -3.33 -24.02 8.37
C ILE A 434 -3.12 -22.52 8.23
N TYR A 435 -3.48 -21.98 7.08
CA TYR A 435 -3.35 -20.55 6.80
C TYR A 435 -4.66 -19.83 7.15
N PRO A 436 -4.62 -18.83 8.04
CA PRO A 436 -5.80 -18.10 8.46
C PRO A 436 -6.66 -17.60 7.31
N GLU A 437 -6.03 -17.00 6.33
CA GLU A 437 -6.70 -16.34 5.20
C GLU A 437 -7.53 -17.31 4.37
N GLU A 438 -7.09 -18.55 4.20
CA GLU A 438 -7.84 -19.59 3.50
C GLU A 438 -9.17 -19.90 4.21
N VAL A 439 -9.12 -19.99 5.55
CA VAL A 439 -10.30 -20.27 6.38
C VAL A 439 -11.20 -19.03 6.49
N GLU A 440 -10.62 -17.85 6.58
CA GLU A 440 -11.34 -16.56 6.57
C GLU A 440 -12.14 -16.39 5.28
N GLU A 441 -11.53 -16.67 4.13
CA GLU A 441 -12.23 -16.61 2.84
C GLU A 441 -13.38 -17.62 2.78
N ALA A 442 -13.16 -18.85 3.22
CA ALA A 442 -14.22 -19.85 3.29
C ALA A 442 -15.39 -19.39 4.19
N LEU A 443 -15.10 -18.80 5.35
CA LEU A 443 -16.13 -18.25 6.24
C LEU A 443 -16.90 -17.09 5.60
N LYS A 444 -16.22 -16.19 4.90
CA LYS A 444 -16.83 -15.01 4.26
C LYS A 444 -17.71 -15.34 3.05
N THR A 445 -17.60 -16.55 2.47
CA THR A 445 -18.55 -17.01 1.43
C THR A 445 -19.92 -17.37 2.00
N HIS A 446 -20.08 -17.46 3.31
CA HIS A 446 -21.37 -17.75 3.93
C HIS A 446 -22.23 -16.48 3.98
N ALA A 447 -23.49 -16.56 3.51
CA ALA A 447 -24.39 -15.41 3.36
C ALA A 447 -24.64 -14.59 4.64
N LYS A 448 -24.44 -15.19 5.82
CA LYS A 448 -24.61 -14.55 7.12
C LYS A 448 -23.33 -13.92 7.67
N VAL A 449 -22.18 -14.06 6.99
CA VAL A 449 -20.89 -13.56 7.47
C VAL A 449 -20.48 -12.32 6.67
N ASP A 450 -20.33 -11.22 7.35
CA ASP A 450 -19.82 -9.98 6.75
C ASP A 450 -18.29 -9.95 6.73
N ASP A 451 -17.65 -10.37 7.85
CA ASP A 451 -16.19 -10.45 7.96
C ASP A 451 -15.76 -11.56 8.92
N ALA A 452 -14.54 -12.07 8.76
CA ALA A 452 -13.96 -13.10 9.61
C ALA A 452 -12.47 -12.90 9.80
N LEU A 453 -11.97 -13.20 11.01
CA LEU A 453 -10.54 -13.37 11.28
C LEU A 453 -10.32 -14.74 11.95
N VAL A 454 -9.25 -15.43 11.51
CA VAL A 454 -8.90 -16.75 11.99
C VAL A 454 -7.48 -16.75 12.54
N PHE A 455 -7.27 -17.40 13.68
CA PHE A 455 -5.96 -17.47 14.34
C PHE A 455 -5.84 -18.71 15.21
N GLY A 456 -4.59 -19.06 15.54
CA GLY A 456 -4.31 -20.16 16.46
C GLY A 456 -4.39 -19.70 17.92
N VAL A 457 -5.12 -20.44 18.74
CA VAL A 457 -5.09 -20.33 20.19
C VAL A 457 -4.42 -21.57 20.75
N ASP A 458 -3.51 -21.41 21.71
CA ASP A 458 -2.78 -22.53 22.29
C ASP A 458 -3.76 -23.55 22.93
N ASP A 459 -3.56 -24.84 22.61
CA ASP A 459 -4.47 -25.93 22.96
C ASP A 459 -3.65 -27.18 23.29
N GLU A 460 -3.96 -27.85 24.40
CA GLU A 460 -3.21 -29.03 24.85
C GLU A 460 -3.29 -30.23 23.89
N LYS A 461 -4.42 -30.35 23.18
CA LYS A 461 -4.66 -31.46 22.25
C LYS A 461 -4.12 -31.21 20.86
N TRP A 462 -4.24 -29.97 20.37
CA TRP A 462 -3.95 -29.61 18.99
C TRP A 462 -2.63 -28.87 18.82
N GLY A 463 -1.94 -28.50 19.93
CA GLY A 463 -0.86 -27.52 19.93
C GLY A 463 -1.44 -26.09 19.74
N GLN A 464 -2.14 -25.90 18.62
CA GLN A 464 -2.95 -24.71 18.39
C GLN A 464 -4.34 -25.12 17.86
N ALA A 465 -5.40 -24.62 18.49
CA ALA A 465 -6.77 -24.76 18.00
C ALA A 465 -7.07 -23.64 17.00
N VAL A 466 -7.57 -24.00 15.82
CA VAL A 466 -8.09 -23.04 14.84
C VAL A 466 -9.30 -22.34 15.45
N THR A 467 -9.20 -21.04 15.62
CA THR A 467 -10.23 -20.21 16.26
C THR A 467 -10.62 -19.07 15.33
N ALA A 468 -11.91 -18.78 15.24
CA ALA A 468 -12.42 -17.70 14.41
C ALA A 468 -13.20 -16.67 15.25
N VAL A 469 -13.08 -15.39 14.90
CA VAL A 469 -14.06 -14.36 15.22
C VAL A 469 -14.78 -13.95 13.95
N VAL A 470 -16.10 -13.82 14.02
CA VAL A 470 -16.94 -13.48 12.86
C VAL A 470 -17.85 -12.30 13.16
N LEU A 471 -17.95 -11.39 12.21
CA LEU A 471 -18.96 -10.34 12.18
C LEU A 471 -20.11 -10.81 11.29
N LEU A 472 -21.32 -10.77 11.82
CA LEU A 472 -22.49 -11.20 11.07
C LEU A 472 -23.09 -10.07 10.23
N ALA A 473 -23.62 -10.42 9.06
CA ALA A 473 -24.39 -9.51 8.21
C ALA A 473 -25.78 -9.29 8.81
N GLY A 474 -25.94 -8.23 9.59
CA GLY A 474 -27.19 -7.88 10.26
C GLY A 474 -27.47 -8.70 11.54
N GLU A 475 -28.71 -8.61 12.06
CA GLU A 475 -29.15 -9.29 13.29
C GLU A 475 -29.59 -10.74 13.00
N GLN A 476 -28.74 -11.53 12.41
CA GLN A 476 -29.05 -12.93 12.08
C GLN A 476 -28.47 -13.89 13.12
N ALA A 477 -29.27 -14.88 13.54
CA ALA A 477 -28.78 -15.95 14.39
C ALA A 477 -28.12 -17.05 13.55
N LEU A 478 -27.00 -17.57 14.05
CA LEU A 478 -26.34 -18.76 13.51
C LEU A 478 -26.95 -20.00 14.13
N GLY A 479 -27.18 -21.01 13.31
CA GLY A 479 -27.45 -22.36 13.78
C GLY A 479 -26.21 -23.00 14.42
N ASP A 480 -26.41 -23.95 15.34
CA ASP A 480 -25.28 -24.66 15.95
C ASP A 480 -24.48 -25.44 14.88
N GLY A 481 -23.18 -25.16 14.82
CA GLY A 481 -22.28 -25.77 13.83
C GLY A 481 -22.44 -25.30 12.38
N GLU A 482 -23.34 -24.34 12.08
CA GLU A 482 -23.63 -23.89 10.70
C GLU A 482 -22.38 -23.47 9.94
N LEU A 483 -21.58 -22.57 10.51
CA LEU A 483 -20.34 -22.08 9.88
C LEU A 483 -19.25 -23.15 9.79
N ARG A 484 -19.15 -24.06 10.76
CA ARG A 484 -18.20 -25.17 10.70
C ARG A 484 -18.55 -26.12 9.55
N ASN A 485 -19.85 -26.45 9.39
CA ASN A 485 -20.30 -27.30 8.29
C ASN A 485 -20.10 -26.64 6.94
N HIS A 486 -20.29 -25.31 6.86
CA HIS A 486 -20.00 -24.54 5.66
C HIS A 486 -18.52 -24.64 5.28
N VAL A 487 -17.59 -24.38 6.22
CA VAL A 487 -16.14 -24.51 5.98
C VAL A 487 -15.75 -25.93 5.57
N ARG A 488 -16.33 -26.98 6.21
CA ARG A 488 -16.10 -28.40 5.86
C ARG A 488 -16.56 -28.74 4.45
N GLY A 489 -17.56 -28.06 3.95
CA GLY A 489 -18.01 -28.21 2.56
C GLY A 489 -17.06 -27.64 1.52
N LEU A 490 -16.13 -26.76 1.94
CA LEU A 490 -15.21 -26.06 1.06
C LEU A 490 -13.75 -26.47 1.27
N LEU A 491 -13.37 -26.77 2.51
CA LEU A 491 -12.00 -27.09 2.93
C LEU A 491 -11.93 -28.43 3.68
N ALA A 492 -10.73 -29.00 3.77
CA ALA A 492 -10.48 -30.19 4.55
C ALA A 492 -10.88 -30.01 6.04
N ASP A 493 -11.44 -31.03 6.67
CA ASP A 493 -12.05 -30.99 8.01
C ASP A 493 -11.09 -30.43 9.10
N TYR A 494 -9.80 -30.76 9.02
CA TYR A 494 -8.82 -30.30 10.00
C TYR A 494 -8.65 -28.77 10.00
N LYS A 495 -8.96 -28.07 8.90
CA LYS A 495 -8.94 -26.61 8.76
C LYS A 495 -10.15 -25.92 9.40
N SER A 496 -11.22 -26.68 9.66
CA SER A 496 -12.46 -26.13 10.24
C SER A 496 -12.19 -25.58 11.65
N PRO A 497 -12.66 -24.35 11.97
CA PRO A 497 -12.47 -23.75 13.29
C PRO A 497 -13.03 -24.62 14.42
N LYS A 498 -12.26 -24.78 15.49
CA LYS A 498 -12.68 -25.50 16.70
C LYS A 498 -13.56 -24.62 17.58
N ALA A 499 -13.34 -23.31 17.55
CA ALA A 499 -14.16 -22.30 18.21
C ALA A 499 -14.48 -21.16 17.23
N ILE A 500 -15.72 -20.66 17.28
CA ILE A 500 -16.18 -19.50 16.51
C ILE A 500 -16.90 -18.55 17.46
N TYR A 501 -16.47 -17.30 17.49
CA TYR A 501 -17.05 -16.26 18.32
C TYR A 501 -17.66 -15.16 17.44
N THR A 502 -18.88 -14.75 17.72
CA THR A 502 -19.49 -13.60 17.05
C THR A 502 -19.10 -12.31 17.75
N VAL A 503 -18.77 -11.28 16.96
CA VAL A 503 -18.39 -9.97 17.47
C VAL A 503 -19.25 -8.86 16.86
N LYS A 504 -19.37 -7.73 17.54
CA LYS A 504 -20.13 -6.56 17.05
C LYS A 504 -19.32 -5.65 16.15
N SER A 505 -18.00 -5.75 16.21
CA SER A 505 -17.06 -5.00 15.40
C SER A 505 -15.82 -5.85 15.15
N MET A 506 -15.32 -5.83 13.94
CA MET A 506 -14.15 -6.62 13.56
C MET A 506 -12.84 -5.96 14.02
N PHE A 507 -11.87 -6.77 14.42
CA PHE A 507 -10.53 -6.34 14.82
C PHE A 507 -9.68 -6.06 13.58
N ARG A 508 -9.92 -4.89 12.95
CA ARG A 508 -9.12 -4.42 11.83
C ARG A 508 -8.53 -3.06 12.11
N ALA A 509 -7.27 -2.90 11.73
CA ALA A 509 -6.66 -1.58 11.66
C ALA A 509 -7.39 -0.75 10.59
N PRO A 510 -7.37 0.58 10.67
CA PRO A 510 -8.07 1.44 9.71
C PRO A 510 -7.56 1.39 8.26
N ASN A 511 -6.39 0.79 8.04
CA ASN A 511 -5.92 0.39 6.70
C ASN A 511 -6.51 -0.97 6.24
N GLY A 512 -7.54 -1.47 6.93
CA GLY A 512 -8.20 -2.74 6.61
C GLY A 512 -7.45 -4.00 7.06
N LYS A 513 -6.19 -3.91 7.48
CA LYS A 513 -5.40 -5.07 7.90
C LYS A 513 -5.93 -5.68 9.20
N ALA A 514 -5.89 -7.02 9.27
CA ALA A 514 -6.27 -7.77 10.45
C ALA A 514 -5.39 -7.45 11.66
N ASP A 515 -6.01 -7.20 12.80
CA ASP A 515 -5.34 -7.14 14.11
C ASP A 515 -5.57 -8.46 14.85
N TYR A 516 -4.82 -9.48 14.44
CA TYR A 516 -4.88 -10.81 15.07
C TYR A 516 -4.51 -10.77 16.55
N LYS A 517 -3.67 -9.83 16.98
CA LYS A 517 -3.29 -9.69 18.38
C LYS A 517 -4.47 -9.24 19.23
N ALA A 518 -5.20 -8.23 18.80
CA ALA A 518 -6.40 -7.76 19.48
C ALA A 518 -7.51 -8.82 19.46
N ALA A 519 -7.72 -9.50 18.31
CA ALA A 519 -8.70 -10.58 18.21
C ALA A 519 -8.38 -11.75 19.16
N LYS A 520 -7.11 -12.17 19.22
CA LYS A 520 -6.66 -13.25 20.14
C LYS A 520 -6.81 -12.83 21.61
N ALA A 521 -6.43 -11.63 21.97
CA ALA A 521 -6.59 -11.10 23.34
C ALA A 521 -8.06 -11.04 23.76
N TYR A 522 -8.95 -10.62 22.87
CA TYR A 522 -10.39 -10.62 23.11
C TYR A 522 -10.92 -12.02 23.45
N VAL A 523 -10.58 -13.02 22.62
CA VAL A 523 -11.03 -14.41 22.84
C VAL A 523 -10.44 -15.01 24.13
N GLN A 524 -9.21 -14.68 24.48
CA GLN A 524 -8.56 -15.13 25.71
C GLN A 524 -9.14 -14.50 26.98
N ALA A 525 -9.85 -13.40 26.85
CA ALA A 525 -10.52 -12.71 27.98
C ALA A 525 -11.98 -13.18 28.19
N LEU A 526 -12.54 -14.01 27.32
CA LEU A 526 -13.87 -14.62 27.45
C LEU A 526 -13.84 -15.88 28.31
#